data_f18e7b2eafd9a2e3115613366d08bb3e
#
_entry.id   f18e7b2eafd9a2e3115613366d08bb3e
#
_cell.length_a   1.000
_cell.length_b   1.000
_cell.length_c   1.000
_cell.angle_alpha   90.00
_cell.angle_beta   90.00
_cell.angle_gamma   90.00
#
_symmetry.space_group_name_H-M   'P 1'
#
loop_
_entity.id
_entity.type
_entity.pdbx_description
1 polymer ?
#
loop_
_entity_poly.entity_id
_entity_poly.type
_entity_poly.pdbx_seq_one_letter_code
_entity_poly.pdbx_strand_id
1 'polypeptide(L)'
;MTAAPLVTVGAAGFGRELLDVVDAVNKASAETVWELTGVLDDAPSDSDLDNIDRRGLPFLGPVEPWVASHSSTHFAVGVGSPSVRRRLARLFEHHGHRPATVCHPTATFGFDAVCAPGTVICAGVQIST
;
A
#
# COMPACT_ATOMS: atom_id res chain seq x y z
N MET A 1 16.64 12.91 -4.63
CA MET A 1 15.34 12.45 -5.17
C MET A 1 14.25 12.62 -4.13
N THR A 2 13.11 13.07 -4.55
CA THR A 2 11.96 13.27 -3.68
C THR A 2 11.20 11.94 -3.52
N ALA A 3 10.73 11.63 -2.32
CA ALA A 3 9.87 10.49 -2.09
C ALA A 3 8.57 10.61 -2.90
N ALA A 4 8.09 9.50 -3.42
CA ALA A 4 6.83 9.47 -4.16
C ALA A 4 5.64 9.37 -3.19
N PRO A 5 4.59 10.18 -3.37
CA PRO A 5 3.38 10.05 -2.56
C PRO A 5 2.74 8.68 -2.76
N LEU A 6 2.30 8.07 -1.67
CA LEU A 6 1.65 6.76 -1.66
C LEU A 6 0.42 6.81 -0.76
N VAL A 7 -0.73 6.48 -1.32
CA VAL A 7 -1.95 6.24 -0.56
C VAL A 7 -2.17 4.74 -0.41
N THR A 8 -2.61 4.30 0.77
CA THR A 8 -2.92 2.88 0.99
C THR A 8 -4.40 2.68 1.25
N VAL A 9 -4.90 1.50 0.90
CA VAL A 9 -6.28 1.10 1.16
C VAL A 9 -6.26 -0.05 2.15
N GLY A 10 -7.10 0.04 3.17
CA GLY A 10 -7.26 -0.97 4.19
C GLY A 10 -6.65 -0.57 5.52
N ALA A 11 -7.50 -0.49 6.54
CA ALA A 11 -7.12 -0.11 7.89
C ALA A 11 -6.99 -1.33 8.83
N ALA A 12 -7.44 -2.51 8.39
CA ALA A 12 -7.42 -3.73 9.17
C ALA A 12 -6.09 -4.49 9.04
N GLY A 13 -6.06 -5.77 9.41
CA GLY A 13 -4.84 -6.56 9.57
C GLY A 13 -3.84 -6.47 8.42
N PHE A 14 -4.25 -6.80 7.19
CA PHE A 14 -3.32 -6.76 6.06
C PHE A 14 -2.93 -5.33 5.69
N GLY A 15 -3.82 -4.37 5.88
CA GLY A 15 -3.47 -2.95 5.71
C GLY A 15 -2.34 -2.51 6.64
N ARG A 16 -2.37 -2.98 7.89
CA ARG A 16 -1.28 -2.71 8.84
C ARG A 16 0.02 -3.40 8.44
N GLU A 17 -0.04 -4.62 7.93
CA GLU A 17 1.13 -5.31 7.40
C GLU A 17 1.75 -4.56 6.22
N LEU A 18 0.91 -4.05 5.33
CA LEU A 18 1.36 -3.23 4.21
C LEU A 18 2.12 -1.99 4.69
N LEU A 19 1.60 -1.30 5.71
CA LEU A 19 2.27 -0.14 6.29
C LEU A 19 3.63 -0.51 6.88
N ASP A 20 3.73 -1.66 7.54
CA ASP A 20 5.01 -2.17 8.06
C ASP A 20 6.01 -2.42 6.93
N VAL A 21 5.55 -2.95 5.80
CA VAL A 21 6.43 -3.17 4.65
C VAL A 21 6.94 -1.84 4.09
N VAL A 22 6.07 -0.85 3.95
CA VAL A 22 6.46 0.50 3.49
C VAL A 22 7.50 1.10 4.43
N ASP A 23 7.29 1.03 5.73
CA ASP A 23 8.24 1.53 6.72
C ASP A 23 9.59 0.82 6.60
N ALA A 24 9.59 -0.50 6.41
CA ALA A 24 10.81 -1.27 6.25
C ALA A 24 11.58 -0.91 4.98
N VAL A 25 10.87 -0.70 3.87
CA VAL A 25 11.48 -0.24 2.61
C VAL A 25 12.14 1.12 2.82
N ASN A 26 11.46 2.05 3.47
CA ASN A 26 11.99 3.39 3.72
C ASN A 26 13.22 3.34 4.63
N LYS A 27 13.20 2.52 5.68
CA LYS A 27 14.34 2.38 6.60
C LYS A 27 15.56 1.73 5.96
N ALA A 28 15.34 0.81 5.03
CA ALA A 28 16.44 0.11 4.34
C ALA A 28 17.08 0.93 3.22
N SER A 29 16.46 2.02 2.82
CA SER A 29 16.94 2.88 1.73
C SER A 29 17.69 4.08 2.27
N ALA A 30 18.67 4.57 1.52
CA ALA A 30 19.44 5.78 1.90
C ALA A 30 18.54 7.01 1.99
N GLU A 31 17.51 7.08 1.14
CA GLU A 31 16.49 8.13 1.14
C GLU A 31 15.11 7.51 1.27
N THR A 32 14.14 8.27 1.77
CA THR A 32 12.75 7.85 1.82
C THR A 32 12.22 7.59 0.40
N VAL A 33 11.73 6.38 0.16
CA VAL A 33 11.19 5.98 -1.14
C VAL A 33 9.73 6.40 -1.29
N TRP A 34 8.94 6.12 -0.26
CA TRP A 34 7.51 6.40 -0.24
C TRP A 34 7.15 7.39 0.85
N GLU A 35 6.39 8.41 0.48
CA GLU A 35 5.76 9.32 1.42
C GLU A 35 4.30 8.91 1.59
N LEU A 36 3.97 8.31 2.72
CA LEU A 36 2.60 7.90 3.02
C LEU A 36 1.71 9.12 3.21
N THR A 37 0.72 9.29 2.35
CA THR A 37 -0.24 10.39 2.44
C THR A 37 -1.38 10.10 3.39
N GLY A 38 -1.74 8.85 3.56
CA GLY A 38 -2.78 8.41 4.47
C GLY A 38 -3.40 7.09 4.06
N VAL A 39 -4.43 6.70 4.81
CA VAL A 39 -5.12 5.42 4.65
C VAL A 39 -6.58 5.65 4.29
N LEU A 40 -7.06 4.91 3.29
CA LEU A 40 -8.45 4.86 2.87
C LEU A 40 -9.11 3.57 3.35
N ASP A 41 -10.35 3.66 3.81
CA ASP A 41 -11.16 2.49 4.16
C ASP A 41 -12.63 2.88 4.17
N ASP A 42 -13.50 2.04 3.59
CA ASP A 42 -14.93 2.33 3.52
C ASP A 42 -15.64 2.12 4.86
N ALA A 43 -15.12 1.27 5.73
CA ALA A 43 -15.76 0.90 6.98
C ALA A 43 -14.75 0.48 8.07
N PRO A 44 -13.86 1.38 8.51
CA PRO A 44 -12.89 1.07 9.54
C PRO A 44 -13.58 0.93 10.90
N SER A 45 -13.09 0.03 11.75
CA SER A 45 -13.50 -0.04 13.14
C SER A 45 -12.85 1.09 13.96
N ASP A 46 -13.35 1.35 15.16
CA ASP A 46 -12.73 2.31 16.07
C ASP A 46 -11.29 1.91 16.40
N SER A 47 -11.05 0.62 16.57
CA SER A 47 -9.72 0.07 16.80
C SER A 47 -8.78 0.30 15.62
N ASP A 48 -9.28 0.15 14.39
CA ASP A 48 -8.50 0.43 13.19
C ASP A 48 -8.12 1.91 13.10
N LEU A 49 -9.06 2.80 13.39
CA LEU A 49 -8.81 4.25 13.39
C LEU A 49 -7.77 4.64 14.45
N ASP A 50 -7.84 4.03 15.62
CA ASP A 50 -6.86 4.26 16.67
C ASP A 50 -5.46 3.80 16.26
N ASN A 51 -5.35 2.66 15.58
CA ASN A 51 -4.08 2.17 15.08
C ASN A 51 -3.46 3.11 14.04
N ILE A 52 -4.27 3.65 13.14
CA ILE A 52 -3.81 4.63 12.14
C ILE A 52 -3.32 5.90 12.83
N ASP A 53 -4.08 6.39 13.80
CA ASP A 53 -3.72 7.59 14.56
C ASP A 53 -2.38 7.43 15.30
N ARG A 54 -2.18 6.28 15.93
CA ARG A 54 -0.92 5.98 16.64
C ARG A 54 0.29 5.92 15.71
N ARG A 55 0.10 5.63 14.43
CA ARG A 55 1.16 5.68 13.42
C ARG A 55 1.45 7.11 12.94
N GLY A 56 0.64 8.07 13.35
CA GLY A 56 0.75 9.45 12.88
C GLY A 56 0.28 9.65 11.45
N LEU A 57 -0.56 8.75 10.93
CA LEU A 57 -1.09 8.84 9.58
C LEU A 57 -2.52 9.37 9.60
N PRO A 58 -2.90 10.21 8.62
CA PRO A 58 -4.29 10.64 8.50
C PRO A 58 -5.17 9.51 7.93
N PHE A 59 -6.39 9.42 8.46
CA PHE A 59 -7.44 8.64 7.82
C PHE A 59 -8.12 9.51 6.77
N LEU A 60 -8.12 9.06 5.52
CA LEU A 60 -8.59 9.86 4.39
C LEU A 60 -10.05 9.60 4.00
N GLY A 61 -10.71 8.68 4.68
CA GLY A 61 -12.12 8.37 4.45
C GLY A 61 -12.36 7.25 3.44
N PRO A 62 -13.58 7.22 2.85
CA PRO A 62 -13.97 6.18 1.90
C PRO A 62 -13.15 6.26 0.59
N VAL A 63 -13.00 5.11 -0.05
CA VAL A 63 -12.11 4.95 -1.20
C VAL A 63 -12.56 5.73 -2.42
N GLU A 64 -13.78 5.50 -2.88
CA GLU A 64 -14.23 6.01 -4.18
C GLU A 64 -14.25 7.54 -4.28
N PRO A 65 -14.78 8.28 -3.29
CA PRO A 65 -14.77 9.75 -3.36
C PRO A 65 -13.36 10.33 -3.42
N TRP A 66 -12.43 9.75 -2.67
CA TRP A 66 -11.04 10.21 -2.67
C TRP A 66 -10.37 9.95 -4.02
N VAL A 67 -10.54 8.75 -4.55
CA VAL A 67 -9.93 8.35 -5.83
C VAL A 67 -10.41 9.24 -6.97
N ALA A 68 -11.70 9.56 -7.00
CA ALA A 68 -12.30 10.38 -8.03
C ALA A 68 -11.90 11.86 -7.94
N SER A 69 -11.55 12.34 -6.75
CA SER A 69 -11.29 13.77 -6.50
C SER A 69 -9.81 14.15 -6.45
N HIS A 70 -8.91 13.19 -6.53
CA HIS A 70 -7.46 13.43 -6.46
C HIS A 70 -6.78 13.09 -7.78
N SER A 71 -5.76 13.88 -8.11
CA SER A 71 -4.94 13.65 -9.29
C SER A 71 -3.97 12.50 -9.08
N SER A 72 -3.32 12.07 -10.15
CA SER A 72 -2.43 10.92 -10.21
C SER A 72 -1.49 10.82 -9.02
N THR A 73 -1.54 9.68 -8.33
CA THR A 73 -0.64 9.30 -7.24
C THR A 73 -0.37 7.79 -7.33
N HIS A 74 0.57 7.31 -6.52
CA HIS A 74 0.74 5.87 -6.34
C HIS A 74 -0.23 5.34 -5.29
N PHE A 75 -0.67 4.09 -5.46
CA PHE A 75 -1.55 3.42 -4.51
C PHE A 75 -1.07 2.00 -4.23
N ALA A 76 -1.40 1.49 -3.05
CA ALA A 76 -1.21 0.10 -2.70
C ALA A 76 -2.45 -0.39 -1.93
N VAL A 77 -2.89 -1.61 -2.23
CA VAL A 77 -4.12 -2.18 -1.68
C VAL A 77 -3.80 -3.22 -0.61
N GLY A 78 -4.09 -2.88 0.64
CA GLY A 78 -3.90 -3.74 1.80
C GLY A 78 -5.19 -4.44 2.22
N VAL A 79 -5.85 -5.12 1.28
CA VAL A 79 -7.09 -5.88 1.51
C VAL A 79 -6.86 -7.32 1.10
N GLY A 80 -7.24 -8.27 1.95
CA GLY A 80 -6.95 -9.67 1.73
C GLY A 80 -7.76 -10.36 0.64
N SER A 81 -9.00 -9.90 0.37
CA SER A 81 -9.86 -10.50 -0.64
C SER A 81 -9.36 -10.24 -2.07
N PRO A 82 -9.04 -11.27 -2.86
CA PRO A 82 -8.55 -11.07 -4.22
C PRO A 82 -9.51 -10.33 -5.14
N SER A 83 -10.82 -10.60 -5.02
CA SER A 83 -11.83 -9.94 -5.85
C SER A 83 -11.96 -8.46 -5.51
N VAL A 84 -11.93 -8.11 -4.23
CA VAL A 84 -11.96 -6.72 -3.76
C VAL A 84 -10.69 -6.00 -4.20
N ARG A 85 -9.53 -6.65 -4.07
CA ARG A 85 -8.26 -6.05 -4.49
C ARG A 85 -8.27 -5.70 -5.98
N ARG A 86 -8.74 -6.63 -6.83
CA ARG A 86 -8.85 -6.36 -8.27
C ARG A 86 -9.79 -5.22 -8.59
N ARG A 87 -10.94 -5.18 -7.93
CA ARG A 87 -11.92 -4.10 -8.12
C ARG A 87 -11.34 -2.74 -7.74
N LEU A 88 -10.68 -2.67 -6.59
CA LEU A 88 -10.05 -1.43 -6.12
C LEU A 88 -8.91 -1.00 -7.03
N ALA A 89 -8.06 -1.91 -7.46
CA ALA A 89 -6.98 -1.60 -8.38
C ALA A 89 -7.51 -1.00 -9.69
N ARG A 90 -8.55 -1.60 -10.25
CA ARG A 90 -9.20 -1.08 -11.47
C ARG A 90 -9.78 0.31 -11.26
N LEU A 91 -10.39 0.56 -10.10
CA LEU A 91 -10.93 1.88 -9.77
C LEU A 91 -9.83 2.93 -9.76
N PHE A 92 -8.73 2.67 -9.09
CA PHE A 92 -7.58 3.58 -9.06
C PHE A 92 -7.00 3.82 -10.45
N GLU A 93 -6.76 2.76 -11.20
CA GLU A 93 -6.16 2.85 -12.54
C GLU A 93 -7.06 3.59 -13.51
N HIS A 94 -8.39 3.40 -13.41
CA HIS A 94 -9.35 4.12 -14.23
C HIS A 94 -9.26 5.64 -14.02
N HIS A 95 -8.91 6.09 -12.82
CA HIS A 95 -8.74 7.49 -12.50
C HIS A 95 -7.28 7.99 -12.66
N GLY A 96 -6.42 7.20 -13.31
CA GLY A 96 -5.07 7.60 -13.63
C GLY A 96 -4.05 7.45 -12.51
N HIS A 97 -4.40 6.77 -11.42
CA HIS A 97 -3.45 6.45 -10.37
C HIS A 97 -2.59 5.23 -10.75
N ARG A 98 -1.40 5.11 -10.17
CA ARG A 98 -0.42 4.09 -10.53
C ARG A 98 -0.20 3.09 -9.40
N PRO A 99 -0.22 1.78 -9.70
CA PRO A 99 0.06 0.77 -8.67
C PRO A 99 1.51 0.84 -8.21
N ALA A 100 1.70 0.83 -6.89
CA ALA A 100 3.02 0.74 -6.28
C ALA A 100 3.36 -0.73 -6.03
N THR A 101 4.60 -1.11 -6.32
CA THR A 101 5.14 -2.40 -5.93
C THR A 101 5.92 -2.20 -4.64
N VAL A 102 5.51 -2.91 -3.59
CA VAL A 102 6.09 -2.75 -2.25
C VAL A 102 6.63 -4.11 -1.82
N CYS A 103 7.95 -4.20 -1.68
CA CYS A 103 8.63 -5.44 -1.37
C CYS A 103 9.48 -5.28 -0.11
N HIS A 104 9.20 -6.08 0.91
CA HIS A 104 9.97 -6.05 2.16
C HIS A 104 11.44 -6.40 1.88
N PRO A 105 12.41 -5.69 2.49
CA PRO A 105 13.83 -5.94 2.25
C PRO A 105 14.31 -7.35 2.61
N THR A 106 13.58 -8.07 3.49
CA THR A 106 13.94 -9.45 3.85
C THR A 106 13.37 -10.51 2.90
N ALA A 107 12.58 -10.11 1.91
CA ALA A 107 12.10 -11.04 0.89
C ALA A 107 13.25 -11.49 -0.01
N THR A 108 13.20 -12.73 -0.44
CA THR A 108 14.21 -13.31 -1.33
C THR A 108 13.59 -13.78 -2.64
N PHE A 109 14.35 -13.61 -3.72
CA PHE A 109 13.89 -13.97 -5.07
C PHE A 109 14.86 -14.96 -5.68
N GLY A 110 14.33 -16.04 -6.25
CA GLY A 110 15.09 -16.95 -7.05
C GLY A 110 15.50 -16.33 -8.39
N PHE A 111 16.37 -17.03 -9.11
CA PHE A 111 16.82 -16.58 -10.43
C PHE A 111 15.63 -16.44 -11.38
N ASP A 112 15.57 -15.33 -12.08
CA ASP A 112 14.49 -14.98 -13.01
C ASP A 112 13.08 -14.81 -12.40
N ALA A 113 12.96 -14.81 -11.08
CA ALA A 113 11.68 -14.48 -10.45
C ALA A 113 11.32 -13.00 -10.67
N VAL A 114 10.08 -12.74 -11.06
CA VAL A 114 9.59 -11.38 -11.32
C VAL A 114 8.26 -11.14 -10.63
N CYS A 115 8.00 -9.88 -10.28
CA CYS A 115 6.69 -9.47 -9.79
C CYS A 115 6.09 -8.42 -10.72
N ALA A 116 4.78 -8.54 -10.96
CA ALA A 116 4.03 -7.54 -11.71
C ALA A 116 3.83 -6.27 -10.86
N PRO A 117 3.59 -5.11 -11.50
CA PRO A 117 3.26 -3.89 -10.78
C PRO A 117 2.07 -4.07 -9.83
N GLY A 118 2.13 -3.47 -8.65
CA GLY A 118 1.08 -3.56 -7.65
C GLY A 118 1.21 -4.75 -6.69
N THR A 119 2.28 -5.51 -6.78
CA THR A 119 2.54 -6.63 -5.88
C THR A 119 3.01 -6.13 -4.52
N VAL A 120 2.45 -6.71 -3.45
CA VAL A 120 2.90 -6.48 -2.07
C VAL A 120 3.57 -7.77 -1.59
N ILE A 121 4.82 -7.65 -1.16
CA ILE A 121 5.60 -8.80 -0.65
C ILE A 121 6.02 -8.52 0.77
N CYS A 122 5.51 -9.34 1.69
CA CYS A 122 5.72 -9.17 3.12
C CYS A 122 7.09 -9.71 3.58
N ALA A 123 7.40 -9.48 4.86
CA ALA A 123 8.66 -9.91 5.46
C ALA A 123 8.86 -11.43 5.34
N GLY A 124 10.07 -11.84 5.00
CA GLY A 124 10.46 -13.24 4.98
C GLY A 124 9.90 -14.07 3.84
N VAL A 125 9.19 -13.46 2.89
CA VAL A 125 8.66 -14.19 1.74
C VAL A 125 9.78 -14.65 0.85
N GLN A 126 9.69 -15.90 0.40
CA GLN A 126 10.63 -16.50 -0.55
C GLN A 126 9.91 -16.82 -1.84
N ILE A 127 10.39 -16.25 -2.94
CA ILE A 127 9.84 -16.50 -4.28
C ILE A 127 10.89 -17.30 -5.04
N SER A 128 10.59 -18.58 -5.27
CA SER A 128 11.47 -19.47 -6.02
C SER A 128 11.23 -19.36 -7.53
N THR A 129 12.16 -19.89 -8.30
CA THR A 129 12.03 -20.00 -9.75
C THR A 129 11.10 -21.12 -10.17
#